data_2d54fb182657447c9faf69ccec7a618a
#
_entry.id   2d54fb182657447c9faf69ccec7a618a
#
_cell.length_a   1.000
_cell.length_b   1.000
_cell.length_c   1.000
_cell.angle_alpha   90.00
_cell.angle_beta   90.00
_cell.angle_gamma   90.00
#
_symmetry.space_group_name_H-M   'P 1'
#
loop_
_entity.id
_entity.type
_entity.pdbx_description
1 polymer ?
#
loop_
_entity_poly.entity_id
_entity_poly.type
_entity_poly.pdbx_seq_one_letter_code
_entity_poly.pdbx_strand_id
1 'polypeptide(L)'
;FVLAQNLGADTHTFSPEFSNERGTTGMHGSGLIELLAREMTNDMLAIRAAAIAEAANTGGPVRVELLTKGVSFGAVTAQANGDVNTDEVEGVGIDLVIRPWSQKGVTISMREFTINAMNHHHGMQAVERYGMTRTGTRDFDQDLVVDELTAGDMTAIVLFQASLAPPSQVIPENPDFAAA
;
A
#
# COMPACT_ATOMS: atom_id res chain seq x y z
N PHE A 1 -13.35 12.90 -2.91
CA PHE A 1 -14.19 13.12 -1.73
C PHE A 1 -14.12 11.89 -0.86
N VAL A 2 -13.49 11.97 0.31
CA VAL A 2 -13.62 10.93 1.31
C VAL A 2 -14.79 11.33 2.18
N LEU A 3 -15.93 10.70 1.99
CA LEU A 3 -16.98 10.74 3.00
C LEU A 3 -16.41 10.07 4.26
N ALA A 4 -16.38 10.80 5.36
CA ALA A 4 -16.04 10.23 6.65
C ALA A 4 -17.07 9.17 6.99
N GLN A 5 -16.70 7.91 6.96
CA GLN A 5 -17.59 6.74 7.11
C GLN A 5 -18.19 6.55 8.51
N ASN A 6 -18.28 7.53 9.35
CA ASN A 6 -18.85 7.39 10.68
C ASN A 6 -19.83 8.48 11.07
N LEU A 7 -20.30 9.23 10.11
CA LEU A 7 -21.38 10.17 10.36
C LEU A 7 -22.67 9.45 9.99
N GLY A 8 -23.53 9.23 10.98
CA GLY A 8 -24.80 8.52 10.82
C GLY A 8 -25.58 8.98 9.58
N ALA A 9 -26.47 8.14 9.12
CA ALA A 9 -27.18 8.18 7.83
C ALA A 9 -27.81 9.52 7.38
N ASP A 10 -27.78 10.55 8.19
CA ASP A 10 -28.44 11.83 7.92
C ASP A 10 -27.48 12.98 7.53
N THR A 11 -26.19 12.74 7.39
CA THR A 11 -25.24 13.81 7.14
C THR A 11 -24.75 13.85 5.70
N HIS A 12 -25.55 14.37 4.81
CA HIS A 12 -25.10 14.93 3.51
C HIS A 12 -24.39 16.28 3.68
N THR A 13 -23.77 16.52 4.82
CA THR A 13 -23.07 17.77 5.10
C THR A 13 -21.63 17.68 4.63
N PHE A 14 -21.34 18.33 3.52
CA PHE A 14 -19.97 18.67 3.11
C PHE A 14 -19.47 19.81 4.01
N SER A 15 -19.05 19.49 5.24
CA SER A 15 -18.36 20.44 6.08
C SER A 15 -16.86 20.27 5.91
N PRO A 16 -16.08 21.35 5.68
CA PRO A 16 -14.61 21.29 5.66
C PRO A 16 -13.99 20.70 6.94
N GLU A 17 -14.74 20.73 8.04
CA GLU A 17 -14.33 20.18 9.33
C GLU A 17 -14.31 18.64 9.34
N PHE A 18 -15.11 18.01 8.47
CA PHE A 18 -15.27 16.56 8.41
C PHE A 18 -14.85 15.95 7.05
N SER A 19 -14.45 16.77 6.10
CA SER A 19 -14.01 16.35 4.78
C SER A 19 -12.56 16.71 4.54
N ASN A 20 -11.83 15.81 3.87
CA ASN A 20 -10.48 16.04 3.42
C ASN A 20 -10.43 15.81 1.92
N GLU A 21 -10.25 16.89 1.16
CA GLU A 21 -10.06 16.79 -0.28
C GLU A 21 -8.66 16.26 -0.58
N ARG A 22 -8.59 15.19 -1.33
CA ARG A 22 -7.33 14.58 -1.76
C ARG A 22 -7.33 14.39 -3.25
N GLY A 23 -6.27 14.86 -3.90
CA GLY A 23 -6.01 14.54 -5.30
C GLY A 23 -5.71 13.03 -5.45
N THR A 24 -6.46 12.36 -6.32
CA THR A 24 -6.21 10.94 -6.61
C THR A 24 -4.96 10.81 -7.46
N THR A 25 -4.02 9.98 -7.06
CA THR A 25 -2.85 9.62 -7.87
C THR A 25 -3.30 8.83 -9.08
N GLY A 26 -2.71 9.11 -10.25
CA GLY A 26 -2.96 8.30 -11.44
C GLY A 26 -2.50 6.85 -11.24
N MET A 27 -3.26 5.89 -11.78
CA MET A 27 -2.95 4.46 -11.67
C MET A 27 -2.01 3.93 -12.76
N HIS A 28 -1.51 4.82 -13.63
CA HIS A 28 -0.55 4.44 -14.68
C HIS A 28 0.76 3.95 -14.08
N GLY A 29 1.20 2.76 -14.50
CA GLY A 29 2.40 2.12 -13.98
C GLY A 29 2.25 1.49 -12.59
N SER A 30 1.06 1.46 -12.04
CA SER A 30 0.78 0.97 -10.69
C SER A 30 1.21 -0.47 -10.46
N GLY A 31 1.04 -1.35 -11.45
CA GLY A 31 1.53 -2.73 -11.37
C GLY A 31 3.03 -2.83 -11.17
N LEU A 32 3.82 -1.98 -11.85
CA LEU A 32 5.27 -1.94 -11.69
C LEU A 32 5.68 -1.40 -10.32
N ILE A 33 4.94 -0.41 -9.80
CA ILE A 33 5.17 0.14 -8.45
C ILE A 33 4.98 -0.96 -7.40
N GLU A 34 3.92 -1.76 -7.49
CA GLU A 34 3.69 -2.86 -6.55
C GLU A 34 4.79 -3.94 -6.66
N LEU A 35 5.20 -4.31 -7.88
CA LEU A 35 6.28 -5.27 -8.07
C LEU A 35 7.59 -4.77 -7.45
N LEU A 36 7.96 -3.52 -7.69
CA LEU A 36 9.16 -2.92 -7.12
C LEU A 36 9.09 -2.90 -5.58
N ALA A 37 7.97 -2.47 -5.01
CA ALA A 37 7.77 -2.45 -3.55
C ALA A 37 7.90 -3.85 -2.93
N ARG A 38 7.39 -4.89 -3.60
CA ARG A 38 7.56 -6.30 -3.19
C ARG A 38 9.00 -6.76 -3.26
N GLU A 39 9.70 -6.47 -4.36
CA GLU A 39 11.12 -6.83 -4.48
C GLU A 39 11.95 -6.18 -3.39
N MET A 40 11.81 -4.87 -3.19
CA MET A 40 12.56 -4.14 -2.17
C MET A 40 12.23 -4.64 -0.75
N THR A 41 10.96 -4.95 -0.47
CA THR A 41 10.55 -5.56 0.80
C THR A 41 11.24 -6.91 1.00
N ASN A 42 11.24 -7.78 -0.01
CA ASN A 42 11.88 -9.09 0.07
C ASN A 42 13.40 -8.97 0.26
N ASP A 43 14.04 -8.02 -0.42
CA ASP A 43 15.48 -7.76 -0.26
C ASP A 43 15.79 -7.37 1.21
N MET A 44 15.05 -6.43 1.80
CA MET A 44 15.26 -6.00 3.18
C MET A 44 15.01 -7.14 4.19
N LEU A 45 13.98 -7.94 3.97
CA LEU A 45 13.69 -9.10 4.82
C LEU A 45 14.79 -10.17 4.71
N ALA A 46 15.36 -10.38 3.53
CA ALA A 46 16.48 -11.28 3.33
C ALA A 46 17.76 -10.77 4.01
N ILE A 47 18.06 -9.46 3.92
CA ILE A 47 19.18 -8.82 4.62
C ILE A 47 19.04 -9.03 6.14
N ARG A 48 17.85 -8.76 6.70
CA ARG A 48 17.56 -8.99 8.12
C ARG A 48 17.76 -10.45 8.51
N ALA A 49 17.24 -11.37 7.72
CA ALA A 49 17.37 -12.81 8.01
C ALA A 49 18.83 -13.28 8.00
N ALA A 50 19.63 -12.78 7.06
CA ALA A 50 21.07 -13.08 7.00
C ALA A 50 21.80 -12.52 8.23
N ALA A 51 21.50 -11.30 8.66
CA ALA A 51 22.07 -10.70 9.86
C ALA A 51 21.75 -11.50 11.14
N ILE A 52 20.51 -12.00 11.27
CA ILE A 52 20.11 -12.86 12.39
C ILE A 52 20.93 -14.17 12.39
N ALA A 53 21.06 -14.80 11.23
CA ALA A 53 21.82 -16.04 11.12
C ALA A 53 23.31 -15.82 11.46
N GLU A 54 23.90 -14.72 10.99
CA GLU A 54 25.28 -14.37 11.28
C GLU A 54 25.48 -14.05 12.77
N ALA A 55 24.59 -13.28 13.41
CA ALA A 55 24.64 -12.99 14.82
C ALA A 55 24.57 -14.25 15.70
N ALA A 56 23.70 -15.20 15.32
CA ALA A 56 23.62 -16.50 16.01
C ALA A 56 24.91 -17.32 15.86
N ASN A 57 25.57 -17.29 14.69
CA ASN A 57 26.81 -18.01 14.44
C ASN A 57 28.03 -17.38 15.14
N THR A 58 28.10 -16.07 15.19
CA THR A 58 29.22 -15.32 15.79
C THR A 58 29.09 -15.16 17.30
N GLY A 59 27.90 -15.31 17.84
CA GLY A 59 27.57 -15.09 19.25
C GLY A 59 27.57 -13.62 19.67
N GLY A 60 27.59 -12.68 18.70
CA GLY A 60 27.63 -11.24 18.94
C GLY A 60 26.65 -10.46 18.05
N PRO A 61 26.49 -9.14 18.29
CA PRO A 61 25.64 -8.32 17.47
C PRO A 61 26.20 -8.12 16.06
N VAL A 62 25.31 -8.16 15.06
CA VAL A 62 25.62 -7.90 13.64
C VAL A 62 24.75 -6.75 13.14
N ARG A 63 25.41 -5.63 12.78
CA ARG A 63 24.75 -4.47 12.17
C ARG A 63 24.89 -4.56 10.66
N VAL A 64 23.76 -4.41 9.96
CA VAL A 64 23.70 -4.41 8.48
C VAL A 64 22.91 -3.22 7.97
N GLU A 65 23.33 -2.66 6.84
CA GLU A 65 22.59 -1.63 6.14
C GLU A 65 21.47 -2.26 5.31
N LEU A 66 20.31 -1.61 5.29
CA LEU A 66 19.16 -1.98 4.48
C LEU A 66 19.25 -1.23 3.14
N LEU A 67 20.03 -1.74 2.22
CA LEU A 67 20.21 -1.16 0.88
C LEU A 67 19.58 -2.07 -0.17
N THR A 68 18.61 -1.55 -0.91
CA THR A 68 17.97 -2.26 -2.03
C THR A 68 17.71 -1.33 -3.20
N LYS A 69 17.97 -1.78 -4.43
CA LYS A 69 17.78 -1.00 -5.68
C LYS A 69 18.42 0.40 -5.64
N GLY A 70 19.51 0.57 -4.89
CA GLY A 70 20.19 1.85 -4.73
C GLY A 70 19.56 2.82 -3.72
N VAL A 71 18.53 2.38 -2.98
CA VAL A 71 17.86 3.15 -1.93
C VAL A 71 18.22 2.58 -0.57
N SER A 72 18.68 3.45 0.36
CA SER A 72 18.94 3.09 1.75
C SER A 72 17.68 3.27 2.59
N PHE A 73 17.42 2.30 3.47
CA PHE A 73 16.38 2.33 4.50
C PHE A 73 17.00 2.30 5.91
N GLY A 74 18.21 2.87 6.07
CA GLY A 74 18.94 2.87 7.32
C GLY A 74 19.58 1.51 7.60
N ALA A 75 19.52 1.04 8.85
CA ALA A 75 20.16 -0.20 9.26
C ALA A 75 19.35 -0.95 10.31
N VAL A 76 19.67 -2.24 10.46
CA VAL A 76 19.21 -3.08 11.58
C VAL A 76 20.40 -3.70 12.29
N THR A 77 20.26 -3.97 13.59
CA THR A 77 21.26 -4.71 14.36
C THR A 77 20.63 -5.97 14.94
N ALA A 78 21.04 -7.13 14.43
CA ALA A 78 20.61 -8.44 14.93
C ALA A 78 21.47 -8.86 16.14
N GLN A 79 20.83 -9.47 17.15
CA GLN A 79 21.49 -10.02 18.33
C GLN A 79 21.59 -11.54 18.23
N ALA A 80 22.54 -12.13 18.95
CA ALA A 80 22.75 -13.59 18.98
C ALA A 80 21.52 -14.37 19.48
N ASN A 81 20.63 -13.75 20.26
CA ASN A 81 19.38 -14.34 20.75
C ASN A 81 18.22 -14.27 19.72
N GLY A 82 18.47 -13.68 18.57
CA GLY A 82 17.49 -13.50 17.50
C GLY A 82 16.71 -12.18 17.56
N ASP A 83 16.90 -11.34 18.59
CA ASP A 83 16.29 -10.02 18.64
C ASP A 83 16.91 -9.10 17.59
N VAL A 84 16.11 -8.15 17.09
CA VAL A 84 16.57 -7.18 16.11
C VAL A 84 16.22 -5.78 16.57
N ASN A 85 17.26 -4.96 16.74
CA ASN A 85 17.10 -3.52 16.94
C ASN A 85 16.83 -2.85 15.59
N THR A 86 15.80 -2.02 15.54
CA THR A 86 15.31 -1.30 14.36
C THR A 86 15.32 0.22 14.51
N ASP A 87 16.03 0.74 15.51
CA ASP A 87 16.04 2.19 15.82
C ASP A 87 16.65 3.04 14.70
N GLU A 88 17.50 2.43 13.87
CA GLU A 88 18.13 3.07 12.71
C GLU A 88 17.36 2.86 11.39
N VAL A 89 16.16 2.26 11.43
CA VAL A 89 15.33 2.07 10.22
C VAL A 89 14.70 3.39 9.82
N GLU A 90 14.77 3.70 8.53
CA GLU A 90 14.26 4.95 7.95
C GLU A 90 13.34 4.64 6.76
N GLY A 91 12.32 5.48 6.56
CA GLY A 91 11.44 5.44 5.39
C GLY A 91 10.42 4.30 5.34
N VAL A 92 10.54 3.29 6.21
CA VAL A 92 9.60 2.17 6.35
C VAL A 92 9.31 1.88 7.82
N GLY A 93 8.26 1.08 8.08
CA GLY A 93 8.00 0.60 9.44
C GLY A 93 9.01 -0.46 9.91
N ILE A 94 8.99 -0.77 11.20
CA ILE A 94 9.86 -1.78 11.82
C ILE A 94 9.69 -3.20 11.25
N ASP A 95 8.59 -3.44 10.56
CA ASP A 95 8.30 -4.67 9.83
C ASP A 95 9.04 -4.77 8.47
N LEU A 96 9.71 -3.68 8.05
CA LEU A 96 10.46 -3.54 6.81
C LEU A 96 9.60 -3.72 5.54
N VAL A 97 8.30 -3.46 5.64
CA VAL A 97 7.36 -3.63 4.53
C VAL A 97 7.09 -2.29 3.86
N ILE A 98 7.36 -2.22 2.55
CA ILE A 98 7.02 -1.05 1.75
C ILE A 98 5.52 -1.05 1.46
N ARG A 99 4.88 0.08 1.73
CA ARG A 99 3.44 0.32 1.52
C ARG A 99 3.26 1.41 0.49
N PRO A 100 3.18 1.07 -0.81
CA PRO A 100 3.19 2.06 -1.87
C PRO A 100 1.85 2.78 -2.07
N TRP A 101 0.78 2.30 -1.42
CA TRP A 101 -0.57 2.77 -1.68
C TRP A 101 -1.15 3.60 -0.53
N SER A 102 -2.10 4.46 -0.89
CA SER A 102 -2.74 5.45 -0.03
C SER A 102 -1.78 6.56 0.38
N GLN A 103 -2.35 7.69 0.80
CA GLN A 103 -1.57 8.79 1.36
C GLN A 103 -0.80 8.30 2.60
N LYS A 104 0.46 8.63 2.70
CA LYS A 104 1.38 8.23 3.78
C LYS A 104 1.73 6.73 3.82
N GLY A 105 1.48 5.95 2.75
CA GLY A 105 1.89 4.56 2.70
C GLY A 105 1.16 3.67 3.72
N VAL A 106 -0.12 3.43 3.51
CA VAL A 106 -0.95 2.66 4.45
C VAL A 106 -1.16 1.23 3.98
N THR A 107 -1.38 1.02 2.68
CA THR A 107 -1.73 -0.30 2.13
C THR A 107 -0.58 -0.93 1.35
N ILE A 108 -0.44 -2.25 1.50
CA ILE A 108 0.66 -3.04 0.92
C ILE A 108 0.37 -3.37 -0.54
N SER A 109 -0.89 -3.64 -0.89
CA SER A 109 -1.27 -4.12 -2.21
C SER A 109 -2.28 -3.21 -2.88
N MET A 110 -2.23 -3.20 -4.21
CA MET A 110 -3.24 -2.55 -5.05
C MET A 110 -4.64 -3.13 -4.79
N ARG A 111 -4.73 -4.44 -4.52
CA ARG A 111 -6.02 -5.07 -4.21
C ARG A 111 -6.65 -4.49 -2.94
N GLU A 112 -5.89 -4.37 -1.87
CA GLU A 112 -6.38 -3.77 -0.63
C GLU A 112 -6.73 -2.29 -0.83
N PHE A 113 -5.88 -1.55 -1.54
CA PHE A 113 -6.16 -0.16 -1.91
C PHE A 113 -7.47 -0.05 -2.69
N THR A 114 -7.69 -0.90 -3.70
CA THR A 114 -8.88 -0.88 -4.54
C THR A 114 -10.14 -1.26 -3.76
N ILE A 115 -10.08 -2.28 -2.89
CA ILE A 115 -11.19 -2.62 -1.99
C ILE A 115 -11.61 -1.41 -1.14
N ASN A 116 -10.63 -0.71 -0.57
CA ASN A 116 -10.88 0.48 0.22
C ASN A 116 -11.46 1.62 -0.64
N ALA A 117 -10.92 1.84 -1.83
CA ALA A 117 -11.36 2.88 -2.74
C ALA A 117 -12.80 2.64 -3.23
N MET A 118 -13.15 1.40 -3.59
CA MET A 118 -14.51 1.06 -4.01
C MET A 118 -15.52 1.35 -2.91
N ASN A 119 -15.21 0.99 -1.67
CA ASN A 119 -16.09 1.30 -0.55
C ASN A 119 -16.14 2.81 -0.24
N HIS A 120 -14.98 3.48 -0.15
CA HIS A 120 -14.91 4.88 0.28
C HIS A 120 -15.42 5.88 -0.73
N HIS A 121 -15.25 5.60 -2.03
CA HIS A 121 -15.56 6.55 -3.09
C HIS A 121 -16.84 6.20 -3.87
N HIS A 122 -17.20 4.92 -3.87
CA HIS A 122 -18.33 4.41 -4.67
C HIS A 122 -19.43 3.78 -3.83
N GLY A 123 -19.22 3.57 -2.52
CA GLY A 123 -20.14 2.88 -1.64
C GLY A 123 -20.28 1.38 -1.94
N MET A 124 -19.40 0.80 -2.77
CA MET A 124 -19.48 -0.60 -3.19
C MET A 124 -18.63 -1.50 -2.30
N GLN A 125 -19.24 -2.55 -1.78
CA GLN A 125 -18.64 -3.43 -0.80
C GLN A 125 -18.12 -4.75 -1.40
N ALA A 126 -16.80 -4.94 -1.34
CA ALA A 126 -16.19 -6.18 -1.78
C ALA A 126 -16.42 -7.30 -0.76
N VAL A 127 -16.89 -8.47 -1.22
CA VAL A 127 -17.16 -9.65 -0.39
C VAL A 127 -15.92 -10.12 0.40
N GLU A 128 -14.72 -9.85 -0.10
CA GLU A 128 -13.48 -10.19 0.58
C GLU A 128 -13.31 -9.49 1.94
N ARG A 129 -13.88 -8.32 2.10
CA ARG A 129 -13.82 -7.53 3.32
C ARG A 129 -15.14 -7.45 4.06
N TYR A 130 -16.25 -7.35 3.33
CA TYR A 130 -17.56 -7.09 3.87
C TYR A 130 -18.55 -8.26 3.75
N GLY A 131 -18.17 -9.36 3.07
CA GLY A 131 -19.04 -10.51 2.85
C GLY A 131 -19.23 -11.40 4.07
N MET A 132 -20.10 -12.40 3.92
CA MET A 132 -20.59 -13.32 4.97
C MET A 132 -19.49 -13.91 5.85
N THR A 133 -18.35 -14.29 5.31
CA THR A 133 -17.25 -14.92 6.07
C THR A 133 -16.53 -13.97 7.01
N ARG A 134 -16.66 -12.66 6.79
CA ARG A 134 -15.99 -11.62 7.58
C ARG A 134 -16.92 -10.92 8.54
N THR A 135 -18.15 -10.68 8.12
CA THR A 135 -19.09 -9.82 8.84
C THR A 135 -20.33 -10.57 9.36
N GLY A 136 -20.55 -11.81 8.89
CA GLY A 136 -21.74 -12.59 9.20
C GLY A 136 -22.98 -12.18 8.40
N THR A 137 -22.83 -11.26 7.43
CA THR A 137 -23.90 -10.84 6.52
C THR A 137 -23.40 -10.74 5.09
N ARG A 138 -24.31 -10.75 4.12
CA ARG A 138 -24.03 -10.52 2.70
C ARG A 138 -24.32 -9.07 2.28
N ASP A 139 -24.97 -8.33 3.14
CA ASP A 139 -25.36 -6.93 2.99
C ASP A 139 -24.94 -6.22 4.29
N PHE A 140 -23.74 -5.63 4.28
CA PHE A 140 -23.15 -5.08 5.48
C PHE A 140 -23.62 -3.65 5.75
N ASP A 141 -23.89 -2.84 4.73
CA ASP A 141 -24.39 -1.47 4.85
C ASP A 141 -25.91 -1.38 4.82
N GLN A 142 -26.60 -2.52 4.61
CA GLN A 142 -28.06 -2.65 4.67
C GLN A 142 -28.80 -1.82 3.61
N ASP A 143 -28.20 -1.70 2.44
CA ASP A 143 -28.78 -1.00 1.29
C ASP A 143 -29.68 -1.91 0.41
N LEU A 144 -29.79 -3.21 0.78
CA LEU A 144 -30.55 -4.27 0.12
C LEU A 144 -29.86 -4.85 -1.14
N VAL A 145 -28.64 -4.48 -1.41
CA VAL A 145 -27.79 -5.09 -2.44
C VAL A 145 -26.82 -6.07 -1.78
N VAL A 146 -26.83 -7.32 -2.19
CA VAL A 146 -25.99 -8.36 -1.59
C VAL A 146 -24.78 -8.67 -2.46
N ASP A 147 -23.61 -8.89 -1.83
CA ASP A 147 -22.38 -9.33 -2.52
C ASP A 147 -22.03 -8.42 -3.73
N GLU A 148 -22.05 -7.10 -3.54
CA GLU A 148 -21.93 -6.09 -4.59
C GLU A 148 -20.71 -6.24 -5.49
N LEU A 149 -19.53 -6.58 -4.90
CA LEU A 149 -18.31 -6.87 -5.65
C LEU A 149 -17.78 -8.24 -5.26
N THR A 150 -17.86 -9.18 -6.17
CA THR A 150 -17.32 -10.53 -5.98
C THR A 150 -15.77 -10.51 -6.01
N ALA A 151 -15.14 -11.59 -5.56
CA ALA A 151 -13.68 -11.76 -5.70
C ALA A 151 -13.23 -11.73 -7.17
N GLY A 152 -14.10 -12.15 -8.10
CA GLY A 152 -13.87 -12.09 -9.55
C GLY A 152 -13.84 -10.64 -10.04
N ASP A 153 -14.82 -9.83 -9.64
CA ASP A 153 -14.88 -8.41 -10.00
C ASP A 153 -13.66 -7.66 -9.49
N MET A 154 -13.29 -7.87 -8.22
CA MET A 154 -12.09 -7.28 -7.65
C MET A 154 -10.82 -7.72 -8.40
N THR A 155 -10.74 -8.97 -8.81
CA THR A 155 -9.60 -9.47 -9.61
C THR A 155 -9.54 -8.78 -10.97
N ALA A 156 -10.67 -8.62 -11.64
CA ALA A 156 -10.73 -7.94 -12.94
C ALA A 156 -10.30 -6.48 -12.84
N ILE A 157 -10.78 -5.75 -11.83
CA ILE A 157 -10.41 -4.35 -11.59
C ILE A 157 -8.90 -4.22 -11.30
N VAL A 158 -8.36 -5.06 -10.43
CA VAL A 158 -6.93 -5.03 -10.06
C VAL A 158 -6.04 -5.37 -11.25
N LEU A 159 -6.41 -6.38 -12.06
CA LEU A 159 -5.67 -6.73 -13.27
C LEU A 159 -5.70 -5.60 -14.29
N PHE A 160 -6.84 -4.94 -14.48
CA PHE A 160 -6.93 -3.76 -15.33
C PHE A 160 -5.98 -2.66 -14.85
N GLN A 161 -6.03 -2.29 -13.58
CA GLN A 161 -5.15 -1.26 -13.01
C GLN A 161 -3.67 -1.62 -13.14
N ALA A 162 -3.31 -2.88 -12.86
CA ALA A 162 -1.94 -3.37 -12.96
C ALA A 162 -1.40 -3.36 -14.41
N SER A 163 -2.30 -3.48 -15.40
CA SER A 163 -1.93 -3.47 -16.80
C SER A 163 -1.75 -2.07 -17.40
N LEU A 164 -2.11 -1.01 -16.68
CA LEU A 164 -1.95 0.35 -17.15
C LEU A 164 -0.47 0.70 -17.30
N ALA A 165 -0.07 1.03 -18.53
CA ALA A 165 1.30 1.38 -18.83
C ALA A 165 1.74 2.64 -18.04
N PRO A 166 3.03 2.75 -17.68
CA PRO A 166 3.58 3.99 -17.16
C PRO A 166 3.38 5.14 -18.16
N PRO A 167 3.19 6.38 -17.69
CA PRO A 167 3.13 7.52 -18.59
C PRO A 167 4.47 7.71 -19.29
N SER A 168 4.42 8.00 -20.59
CA SER A 168 5.61 8.38 -21.35
C SER A 168 5.77 9.90 -21.31
N GLN A 169 7.01 10.35 -21.11
CA GLN A 169 7.33 11.77 -21.23
C GLN A 169 7.31 12.15 -22.71
N VAL A 170 6.47 13.09 -23.09
CA VAL A 170 6.53 13.73 -24.39
C VAL A 170 7.42 14.96 -24.24
N ILE A 171 8.61 14.93 -24.86
CA ILE A 171 9.50 16.09 -24.91
C ILE A 171 8.95 17.02 -25.99
N PRO A 172 8.55 18.26 -25.66
CA PRO A 172 8.07 19.21 -26.65
C PRO A 172 9.16 19.49 -27.71
N GLU A 173 8.77 19.60 -28.98
CA GLU A 173 9.70 19.96 -30.04
C GLU A 173 10.22 21.41 -29.90
N ASN A 174 9.46 22.27 -29.22
CA ASN A 174 9.87 23.63 -28.93
C ASN A 174 10.87 23.66 -27.74
N PRO A 175 12.12 24.13 -27.97
CA PRO A 175 13.14 24.16 -26.92
C PRO A 175 12.77 25.04 -25.69
N ASP A 176 11.89 26.01 -25.86
CA ASP A 176 11.46 26.88 -24.77
C ASP A 176 10.61 26.12 -23.72
N PHE A 177 10.02 24.98 -24.12
CA PHE A 177 9.24 24.08 -23.21
C PHE A 177 10.00 22.82 -22.81
N ALA A 178 11.15 22.55 -23.43
CA ALA A 178 11.94 21.35 -23.10
C ALA A 178 12.72 21.48 -21.78
N ALA A 179 12.84 22.69 -21.23
CA ALA A 179 13.58 23.02 -20.02
C ALA A 179 12.69 23.27 -18.79
N ALA A 180 11.37 23.13 -18.92
CA ALA A 180 10.40 23.26 -17.82
C ALA A 180 10.02 21.88 -17.29
#